data_82eb279d6b585f1171ddab55a8f2178d
#
_entry.id   82eb279d6b585f1171ddab55a8f2178d
#
_cell.length_a   1.000
_cell.length_b   1.000
_cell.length_c   1.000
_cell.angle_alpha   90.00
_cell.angle_beta   90.00
_cell.angle_gamma   90.00
#
_symmetry.space_group_name_H-M   'P 1'
#
loop_
_entity.id
_entity.type
_entity.pdbx_description
1 polymer ?
#
loop_
_entity_poly.entity_id
_entity_poly.type
_entity_poly.pdbx_seq_one_letter_code
_entity_poly.pdbx_strand_id
1 'polypeptide(L)'
;YDEFRKGIITPTFDKAHGGGSLMDLNVYNIHFVVGLFGLPKKVQYYPNLAENGVDTSGILMMEYSNFQAVCTAAKDSTSDPFVIIQGEEGTIMYPERPGYVRCGKLHNRLANLTEEIDIVVEEDPMKNEFLYIQEIIDTKNTEQMNAWLDKSIMTVAVLEQALQSISKG
;
A
#
# COMPACT_ATOMS: atom_id res chain seq x y z
N TYR A 1 -18.62 6.05 2.36
CA TYR A 1 -19.06 5.46 3.62
C TYR A 1 -20.46 5.96 4.04
N ASP A 2 -20.78 7.21 3.80
CA ASP A 2 -22.09 7.79 4.18
C ASP A 2 -23.27 7.10 3.46
N GLU A 3 -23.11 6.69 2.21
CA GLU A 3 -24.12 5.91 1.48
C GLU A 3 -24.26 4.50 2.10
N PHE A 4 -23.14 3.87 2.43
CA PHE A 4 -23.13 2.58 3.09
C PHE A 4 -23.87 2.61 4.44
N ARG A 5 -23.65 3.65 5.25
CA ARG A 5 -24.43 3.89 6.49
C ARG A 5 -25.93 4.08 6.29
N LYS A 6 -26.34 4.49 5.10
CA LYS A 6 -27.77 4.60 4.71
C LYS A 6 -28.33 3.29 4.11
N GLY A 7 -27.54 2.22 4.12
CA GLY A 7 -27.93 0.91 3.57
C GLY A 7 -27.70 0.77 2.08
N ILE A 8 -27.00 1.70 1.43
CA ILE A 8 -26.66 1.61 -0.01
C ILE A 8 -25.31 0.88 -0.13
N ILE A 9 -25.37 -0.37 -0.61
CA ILE A 9 -24.17 -1.18 -0.80
C ILE A 9 -23.62 -0.92 -2.21
N THR A 10 -22.46 -0.27 -2.26
CA THR A 10 -21.68 -0.12 -3.49
C THR A 10 -20.69 -1.27 -3.64
N PRO A 11 -20.14 -1.56 -4.85
CA PRO A 11 -19.14 -2.61 -5.02
C PRO A 11 -17.94 -2.52 -4.07
N THR A 12 -17.53 -1.31 -3.70
CA THR A 12 -16.41 -1.06 -2.76
C THR A 12 -16.72 -1.43 -1.31
N PHE A 13 -18.00 -1.70 -1.00
CA PHE A 13 -18.50 -2.19 0.29
C PHE A 13 -19.25 -3.53 0.17
N ASP A 14 -19.00 -4.25 -0.92
CA ASP A 14 -19.56 -5.59 -1.15
C ASP A 14 -18.46 -6.64 -1.21
N LYS A 15 -18.50 -7.57 -0.29
CA LYS A 15 -17.54 -8.68 -0.20
C LYS A 15 -17.51 -9.55 -1.46
N ALA A 16 -18.66 -9.73 -2.13
CA ALA A 16 -18.74 -10.51 -3.37
C ALA A 16 -18.01 -9.84 -4.56
N HIS A 17 -17.83 -8.54 -4.49
CA HIS A 17 -17.10 -7.75 -5.49
C HIS A 17 -15.66 -7.39 -5.06
N GLY A 18 -15.13 -8.04 -4.00
CA GLY A 18 -13.81 -7.74 -3.48
C GLY A 18 -13.72 -6.38 -2.77
N GLY A 19 -14.86 -5.87 -2.27
CA GLY A 19 -14.91 -4.65 -1.48
C GLY A 19 -14.21 -4.83 -0.12
N GLY A 20 -14.00 -3.70 0.54
CA GLY A 20 -13.35 -3.62 1.84
C GLY A 20 -12.12 -2.72 1.83
N SER A 21 -11.68 -2.35 3.02
CA SER A 21 -10.52 -1.47 3.20
C SER A 21 -9.21 -2.16 2.80
N LEU A 22 -9.08 -3.46 3.08
CA LEU A 22 -7.91 -4.24 2.73
C LEU A 22 -7.69 -4.28 1.21
N MET A 23 -8.72 -4.65 0.47
CA MET A 23 -8.63 -4.90 -0.97
C MET A 23 -8.60 -3.61 -1.80
N ASP A 24 -9.29 -2.57 -1.37
CA ASP A 24 -9.48 -1.35 -2.14
C ASP A 24 -8.49 -0.22 -1.79
N LEU A 25 -8.03 -0.18 -0.55
CA LEU A 25 -7.12 0.87 -0.07
C LEU A 25 -5.76 0.32 0.35
N ASN A 26 -5.74 -0.73 1.18
CA ASN A 26 -4.49 -1.23 1.74
C ASN A 26 -3.62 -1.94 0.70
N VAL A 27 -4.19 -2.34 -0.43
CA VAL A 27 -3.45 -2.89 -1.57
C VAL A 27 -2.31 -1.97 -2.04
N TYR A 28 -2.51 -0.65 -2.02
CA TYR A 28 -1.48 0.33 -2.38
C TYR A 28 -0.33 0.36 -1.38
N ASN A 29 -0.64 0.29 -0.08
CA ASN A 29 0.36 0.21 0.98
C ASN A 29 1.16 -1.09 0.88
N ILE A 30 0.48 -2.21 0.66
CA ILE A 30 1.11 -3.53 0.48
C ILE A 30 2.04 -3.50 -0.72
N HIS A 31 1.56 -3.01 -1.87
CA HIS A 31 2.36 -2.91 -3.09
C HIS A 31 3.63 -2.09 -2.88
N PHE A 32 3.53 -0.97 -2.17
CA PHE A 32 4.69 -0.15 -1.81
C PHE A 32 5.69 -0.93 -0.95
N VAL A 33 5.24 -1.59 0.09
CA VAL A 33 6.12 -2.34 1.01
C VAL A 33 6.77 -3.54 0.31
N VAL A 34 6.01 -4.35 -0.42
CA VAL A 34 6.59 -5.51 -1.14
C VAL A 34 7.47 -5.07 -2.31
N GLY A 35 7.19 -3.91 -2.90
CA GLY A 35 8.02 -3.32 -3.93
C GLY A 35 9.42 -2.94 -3.45
N LEU A 36 9.56 -2.58 -2.16
CA LEU A 36 10.82 -2.23 -1.53
C LEU A 36 11.52 -3.43 -0.87
N PHE A 37 10.77 -4.32 -0.21
CA PHE A 37 11.32 -5.30 0.72
C PHE A 37 11.02 -6.75 0.34
N GLY A 38 10.23 -6.99 -0.73
CA GLY A 38 9.81 -8.33 -1.11
C GLY A 38 8.75 -8.92 -0.19
N LEU A 39 8.57 -10.24 -0.24
CA LEU A 39 7.57 -10.95 0.55
C LEU A 39 7.94 -10.99 2.05
N PRO A 40 6.98 -10.72 2.94
CA PRO A 40 7.15 -10.91 4.38
C PRO A 40 7.17 -12.40 4.75
N LYS A 41 7.72 -12.74 5.92
CA LYS A 41 7.67 -14.09 6.49
C LYS A 41 6.29 -14.46 7.04
N LYS A 42 5.58 -13.47 7.54
CA LYS A 42 4.25 -13.63 8.13
C LYS A 42 3.42 -12.37 7.94
N VAL A 43 2.14 -12.57 7.77
CA VAL A 43 1.13 -11.52 7.63
C VAL A 43 0.04 -11.73 8.66
N GLN A 44 -0.38 -10.66 9.32
CA GLN A 44 -1.52 -10.65 10.23
C GLN A 44 -2.37 -9.42 9.98
N TYR A 45 -3.67 -9.62 9.78
CA TYR A 45 -4.63 -8.53 9.56
C TYR A 45 -5.64 -8.47 10.70
N TYR A 46 -5.91 -7.25 11.18
CA TYR A 46 -6.87 -6.92 12.23
C TYR A 46 -7.93 -5.98 11.67
N PRO A 47 -9.03 -6.51 11.12
CA PRO A 47 -10.09 -5.70 10.52
C PRO A 47 -11.09 -5.19 11.57
N ASN A 48 -11.69 -4.02 11.29
CA ASN A 48 -12.99 -3.64 11.81
C ASN A 48 -14.05 -4.05 10.79
N LEU A 49 -14.90 -5.00 11.15
CA LEU A 49 -15.90 -5.56 10.25
C LEU A 49 -17.25 -4.86 10.43
N ALA A 50 -17.89 -4.51 9.32
CA ALA A 50 -19.29 -4.12 9.28
C ALA A 50 -20.24 -5.35 9.40
N GLU A 51 -21.54 -5.11 9.57
CA GLU A 51 -22.55 -6.16 9.70
C GLU A 51 -22.62 -7.11 8.50
N ASN A 52 -22.32 -6.62 7.30
CA ASN A 52 -22.25 -7.41 6.07
C ASN A 52 -20.92 -8.18 5.91
N GLY A 53 -20.03 -8.12 6.90
CA GLY A 53 -18.75 -8.82 6.92
C GLY A 53 -17.64 -8.17 6.06
N VAL A 54 -17.86 -6.97 5.53
CA VAL A 54 -16.82 -6.18 4.85
C VAL A 54 -16.00 -5.41 5.89
N ASP A 55 -14.71 -5.37 5.72
CA ASP A 55 -13.83 -4.55 6.54
C ASP A 55 -13.93 -3.07 6.14
N THR A 56 -14.28 -2.22 7.09
CA THR A 56 -14.37 -0.76 6.89
C THR A 56 -13.05 -0.07 7.18
N SER A 57 -12.23 -0.67 8.02
CA SER A 57 -10.86 -0.26 8.34
C SER A 57 -10.07 -1.43 8.88
N GLY A 58 -8.75 -1.28 8.97
CA GLY A 58 -7.94 -2.32 9.57
C GLY A 58 -6.45 -2.00 9.62
N ILE A 59 -5.74 -2.81 10.42
CA ILE A 59 -4.30 -2.78 10.58
C ILE A 59 -3.72 -4.06 10.02
N LEU A 60 -2.83 -3.95 9.05
CA LEU A 60 -2.06 -5.06 8.51
C LEU A 60 -0.64 -4.98 9.06
N MET A 61 -0.18 -6.08 9.65
CA MET A 61 1.19 -6.26 10.10
C MET A 61 1.89 -7.26 9.18
N MET A 62 3.07 -6.91 8.70
CA MET A 62 3.96 -7.75 7.90
C MET A 62 5.29 -7.94 8.64
N GLU A 63 5.63 -9.19 8.95
CA GLU A 63 6.87 -9.53 9.67
C GLU A 63 7.97 -9.93 8.68
N TYR A 64 9.10 -9.26 8.75
CA TYR A 64 10.35 -9.58 8.04
C TYR A 64 11.39 -10.16 9.01
N SER A 65 12.58 -10.46 8.53
CA SER A 65 13.64 -11.12 9.36
C SER A 65 14.09 -10.27 10.54
N ASN A 66 14.13 -8.94 10.36
CA ASN A 66 14.76 -8.02 11.31
C ASN A 66 13.96 -6.71 11.49
N PHE A 67 12.78 -6.61 10.88
CA PHE A 67 11.87 -5.47 11.05
C PHE A 67 10.42 -5.90 10.82
N GLN A 68 9.49 -4.99 11.09
CA GLN A 68 8.07 -5.12 10.79
C GLN A 68 7.61 -3.92 9.98
N ALA A 69 6.64 -4.15 9.08
CA ALA A 69 5.91 -3.09 8.43
C ALA A 69 4.44 -3.11 8.88
N VAL A 70 3.89 -1.93 9.12
CA VAL A 70 2.50 -1.75 9.51
C VAL A 70 1.81 -0.88 8.45
N CYS A 71 0.74 -1.41 7.89
CA CYS A 71 -0.09 -0.71 6.92
C CYS A 71 -1.49 -0.50 7.51
N THR A 72 -1.98 0.71 7.45
CA THR A 72 -3.33 1.06 7.91
C THR A 72 -4.13 1.64 6.77
N ALA A 73 -5.40 1.28 6.70
CA ALA A 73 -6.35 1.88 5.78
C ALA A 73 -7.74 1.90 6.40
N ALA A 74 -8.50 2.95 6.08
CA ALA A 74 -9.85 3.13 6.61
C ALA A 74 -10.76 3.79 5.58
N LYS A 75 -12.00 3.31 5.50
CA LYS A 75 -13.11 3.90 4.75
C LYS A 75 -14.12 4.60 5.66
N ASP A 76 -14.06 4.28 6.95
CA ASP A 76 -14.97 4.76 8.00
C ASP A 76 -14.42 5.98 8.77
N SER A 77 -13.17 6.32 8.55
CA SER A 77 -12.48 7.42 9.21
C SER A 77 -11.49 8.10 8.25
N THR A 78 -10.93 9.23 8.66
CA THR A 78 -9.95 9.99 7.88
C THR A 78 -8.73 10.31 8.72
N SER A 79 -7.57 10.34 8.05
CA SER A 79 -6.32 10.87 8.60
C SER A 79 -5.49 11.47 7.48
N ASP A 80 -4.54 12.31 7.81
CA ASP A 80 -3.52 12.71 6.86
C ASP A 80 -2.67 11.49 6.48
N PRO A 81 -2.43 11.25 5.20
CA PRO A 81 -1.60 10.13 4.77
C PRO A 81 -0.13 10.39 5.11
N PHE A 82 0.58 9.33 5.46
CA PHE A 82 2.03 9.40 5.63
C PHE A 82 2.68 8.03 5.40
N VAL A 83 3.94 8.06 5.03
CA VAL A 83 4.83 6.91 5.02
C VAL A 83 6.08 7.25 5.83
N ILE A 84 6.47 6.37 6.75
CA ILE A 84 7.69 6.51 7.54
C ILE A 84 8.51 5.23 7.41
N ILE A 85 9.76 5.37 6.98
CA ILE A 85 10.75 4.29 6.96
C ILE A 85 11.81 4.64 8.00
N GLN A 86 11.88 3.85 9.06
CA GLN A 86 12.85 4.03 10.15
C GLN A 86 14.04 3.10 9.94
N GLY A 87 15.23 3.67 9.90
CA GLY A 87 16.49 2.94 9.84
C GLY A 87 17.40 3.30 11.02
N GLU A 88 18.46 2.53 11.21
CA GLU A 88 19.44 2.75 12.28
C GLU A 88 20.15 4.10 12.15
N GLU A 89 20.40 4.56 10.92
CA GLU A 89 21.12 5.79 10.62
C GLU A 89 20.22 6.99 10.34
N GLY A 90 18.92 6.78 10.22
CA GLY A 90 18.00 7.88 9.93
C GLY A 90 16.58 7.45 9.61
N THR A 91 15.82 8.42 9.12
CA THR A 91 14.39 8.24 8.81
C THR A 91 14.07 8.89 7.48
N ILE A 92 13.27 8.20 6.67
CA ILE A 92 12.63 8.78 5.50
C ILE A 92 11.15 8.97 5.82
N MET A 93 10.61 10.15 5.56
CA MET A 93 9.21 10.46 5.78
C MET A 93 8.59 11.12 4.54
N TYR A 94 7.45 10.61 4.12
CA TYR A 94 6.62 11.19 3.07
C TYR A 94 5.26 11.58 3.67
N PRO A 95 4.83 12.83 3.53
CA PRO A 95 3.50 13.28 3.99
C PRO A 95 2.41 13.03 2.94
N GLU A 96 2.49 11.91 2.22
CA GLU A 96 1.60 11.57 1.11
C GLU A 96 1.30 10.07 1.08
N ARG A 97 0.37 9.67 0.20
CA ARG A 97 0.05 8.25 -0.03
C ARG A 97 1.20 7.54 -0.74
N PRO A 98 1.39 6.23 -0.55
CA PRO A 98 2.44 5.46 -1.20
C PRO A 98 2.47 5.56 -2.74
N GLY A 99 1.32 5.77 -3.38
CA GLY A 99 1.21 5.95 -4.83
C GLY A 99 1.48 7.39 -5.33
N TYR A 100 1.74 8.34 -4.43
CA TYR A 100 1.93 9.76 -4.74
C TYR A 100 3.14 10.34 -4.01
N VAL A 101 4.32 9.81 -4.30
CA VAL A 101 5.55 10.26 -3.67
C VAL A 101 6.11 11.44 -4.47
N ARG A 102 5.81 12.67 -4.04
CA ARG A 102 6.30 13.92 -4.68
C ARG A 102 7.29 14.66 -3.82
N CYS A 103 7.11 14.62 -2.52
CA CYS A 103 8.01 15.29 -1.58
C CYS A 103 8.23 14.41 -0.35
N GLY A 104 9.33 14.64 0.34
CA GLY A 104 9.67 13.91 1.54
C GLY A 104 10.84 14.54 2.27
N LYS A 105 11.21 13.91 3.37
CA LYS A 105 12.35 14.31 4.20
C LYS A 105 13.22 13.10 4.48
N LEU A 106 14.51 13.28 4.28
CA LEU A 106 15.52 12.34 4.75
C LEU A 106 16.23 12.97 5.95
N HIS A 107 16.05 12.41 7.13
CA HIS A 107 16.80 12.80 8.32
C HIS A 107 17.94 11.82 8.54
N ASN A 108 19.20 12.27 8.42
CA ASN A 108 20.37 11.50 8.80
C ASN A 108 20.69 11.77 10.28
N ARG A 109 20.54 10.78 11.11
CA ARG A 109 20.74 10.87 12.56
C ARG A 109 22.19 11.11 12.94
N LEU A 110 23.14 10.49 12.24
CA LEU A 110 24.56 10.58 12.55
C LEU A 110 25.13 11.97 12.21
N ALA A 111 24.70 12.53 11.09
CA ALA A 111 25.09 13.87 10.67
C ALA A 111 24.24 14.97 11.31
N ASN A 112 23.12 14.62 11.95
CA ASN A 112 22.09 15.53 12.44
C ASN A 112 21.62 16.51 11.33
N LEU A 113 21.45 15.97 10.13
CA LEU A 113 21.09 16.74 8.92
C LEU A 113 19.73 16.26 8.42
N THR A 114 18.88 17.20 8.02
CA THR A 114 17.64 16.92 7.33
C THR A 114 17.69 17.50 5.93
N GLU A 115 17.43 16.65 4.94
CA GLU A 115 17.35 17.03 3.54
C GLU A 115 15.88 16.93 3.10
N GLU A 116 15.41 17.95 2.38
CA GLU A 116 14.12 17.90 1.70
C GLU A 116 14.30 17.15 0.38
N ILE A 117 13.36 16.27 0.09
CA ILE A 117 13.34 15.49 -1.15
C ILE A 117 12.15 16.00 -1.96
N ASP A 118 12.43 16.64 -3.10
CA ASP A 118 11.43 17.03 -4.07
C ASP A 118 11.58 16.17 -5.32
N ILE A 119 10.54 15.44 -5.67
CA ILE A 119 10.48 14.63 -6.88
C ILE A 119 9.59 15.35 -7.87
N VAL A 120 10.17 15.79 -8.98
CA VAL A 120 9.39 16.36 -10.07
C VAL A 120 8.59 15.24 -10.73
N VAL A 121 7.28 15.27 -10.51
CA VAL A 121 6.34 14.33 -11.13
C VAL A 121 5.49 15.09 -12.14
N GLU A 122 5.16 14.46 -13.25
CA GLU A 122 4.14 14.99 -14.16
C GLU A 122 2.81 15.20 -13.42
N GLU A 123 2.03 16.21 -13.81
CA GLU A 123 0.76 16.55 -13.16
C GLU A 123 -0.27 15.39 -13.20
N ASP A 124 -0.18 14.54 -14.22
CA ASP A 124 -1.05 13.37 -14.39
C ASP A 124 -0.26 12.06 -14.19
N PRO A 125 -0.36 11.42 -13.01
CA PRO A 125 0.29 10.14 -12.73
C PRO A 125 -0.14 9.01 -13.68
N MET A 126 -1.39 9.02 -14.14
CA MET A 126 -1.92 8.03 -15.09
C MET A 126 -1.20 8.12 -16.43
N LYS A 127 -0.90 9.34 -16.89
CA LYS A 127 -0.13 9.54 -18.13
C LYS A 127 1.24 8.87 -18.05
N ASN A 128 1.96 9.02 -16.93
CA ASN A 128 3.25 8.38 -16.74
C ASN A 128 3.15 6.86 -16.77
N GLU A 129 2.13 6.29 -16.11
CA GLU A 129 1.89 4.85 -16.13
C GLU A 129 1.71 4.33 -17.57
N PHE A 130 0.88 5.00 -18.37
CA PHE A 130 0.70 4.64 -19.77
C PHE A 130 1.97 4.78 -20.62
N LEU A 131 2.76 5.82 -20.40
CA LEU A 131 4.04 6.01 -21.10
C LEU A 131 5.04 4.90 -20.78
N TYR A 132 5.12 4.47 -19.52
CA TYR A 132 5.96 3.33 -19.14
C TYR A 132 5.48 2.01 -19.74
N ILE A 133 4.17 1.77 -19.78
CA ILE A 133 3.61 0.58 -20.44
C ILE A 133 3.94 0.61 -21.92
N GLN A 134 3.76 1.75 -22.58
CA GLN A 134 4.10 1.93 -23.99
C GLN A 134 5.59 1.66 -24.26
N GLU A 135 6.48 2.20 -23.43
CA GLU A 135 7.93 1.97 -23.55
C GLU A 135 8.28 0.47 -23.47
N ILE A 136 7.69 -0.26 -22.53
CA ILE A 136 7.90 -1.71 -22.38
C ILE A 136 7.44 -2.45 -23.64
N ILE A 137 6.29 -2.08 -24.20
CA ILE A 137 5.75 -2.68 -25.42
C ILE A 137 6.66 -2.40 -26.62
N ASP A 138 7.04 -1.13 -26.83
CA ASP A 138 7.84 -0.69 -27.97
C ASP A 138 9.25 -1.28 -27.95
N THR A 139 9.84 -1.37 -26.76
CA THR A 139 11.18 -1.95 -26.56
C THR A 139 11.18 -3.46 -26.39
N LYS A 140 10.00 -4.09 -26.26
CA LYS A 140 9.83 -5.52 -25.92
C LYS A 140 10.62 -5.93 -24.68
N ASN A 141 10.69 -5.04 -23.69
CA ASN A 141 11.43 -5.28 -22.44
C ASN A 141 10.67 -6.25 -21.52
N THR A 142 10.76 -7.53 -21.83
CA THR A 142 10.10 -8.60 -21.08
C THR A 142 10.65 -8.77 -19.66
N GLU A 143 11.90 -8.39 -19.41
CA GLU A 143 12.50 -8.44 -18.07
C GLU A 143 11.80 -7.44 -17.13
N GLN A 144 11.65 -6.20 -17.58
CA GLN A 144 10.95 -5.18 -16.80
C GLN A 144 9.46 -5.50 -16.60
N MET A 145 8.81 -6.02 -17.65
CA MET A 145 7.42 -6.48 -17.56
C MET A 145 7.27 -7.57 -16.49
N ASN A 146 8.14 -8.58 -16.50
CA ASN A 146 8.12 -9.66 -15.51
C ASN A 146 8.39 -9.14 -14.10
N ALA A 147 9.35 -8.21 -13.92
CA ALA A 147 9.63 -7.61 -12.63
C ALA A 147 8.42 -6.87 -12.05
N TRP A 148 7.60 -6.22 -12.86
CA TRP A 148 6.36 -5.57 -12.42
C TRP A 148 5.28 -6.59 -12.11
N LEU A 149 5.14 -7.62 -12.93
CA LEU A 149 4.20 -8.71 -12.69
C LEU A 149 4.51 -9.44 -11.38
N ASP A 150 5.78 -9.70 -11.11
CA ASP A 150 6.21 -10.34 -9.86
C ASP A 150 5.80 -9.52 -8.63
N LYS A 151 5.94 -8.18 -8.68
CA LYS A 151 5.47 -7.31 -7.59
C LYS A 151 3.95 -7.39 -7.40
N SER A 152 3.20 -7.45 -8.48
CA SER A 152 1.75 -7.61 -8.43
C SER A 152 1.35 -8.96 -7.84
N ILE A 153 2.03 -10.05 -8.22
CA ILE A 153 1.84 -11.41 -7.69
C ILE A 153 2.14 -11.42 -6.17
N MET A 154 3.26 -10.82 -5.75
CA MET A 154 3.60 -10.71 -4.34
C MET A 154 2.55 -9.93 -3.55
N THR A 155 2.01 -8.85 -4.12
CA THR A 155 0.94 -8.07 -3.49
C THR A 155 -0.31 -8.92 -3.25
N VAL A 156 -0.75 -9.67 -4.27
CA VAL A 156 -1.90 -10.58 -4.16
C VAL A 156 -1.64 -11.67 -3.12
N ALA A 157 -0.44 -12.26 -3.09
CA ALA A 157 -0.07 -13.26 -2.10
C ALA A 157 -0.17 -12.74 -0.66
N VAL A 158 0.22 -11.49 -0.43
CA VAL A 158 0.08 -10.83 0.89
C VAL A 158 -1.39 -10.58 1.23
N LEU A 159 -2.21 -10.15 0.28
CA LEU A 159 -3.65 -9.97 0.46
C LEU A 159 -4.34 -11.29 0.84
N GLU A 160 -4.02 -12.39 0.16
CA GLU A 160 -4.55 -13.72 0.46
C GLU A 160 -4.15 -14.18 1.87
N GLN A 161 -2.87 -14.01 2.26
CA GLN A 161 -2.41 -14.33 3.61
C GLN A 161 -3.12 -13.48 4.67
N ALA A 162 -3.33 -12.19 4.39
CA ALA A 162 -4.07 -11.29 5.28
C ALA A 162 -5.50 -11.77 5.52
N LEU A 163 -6.23 -12.14 4.46
CA LEU A 163 -7.58 -12.69 4.56
C LEU A 163 -7.61 -14.02 5.33
N GLN A 164 -6.64 -14.90 5.10
CA GLN A 164 -6.52 -16.17 5.81
C GLN A 164 -6.19 -15.98 7.30
N SER A 165 -5.51 -14.89 7.66
CA SER A 165 -5.15 -14.62 9.06
C SER A 165 -6.35 -14.24 9.92
N ILE A 166 -7.42 -13.68 9.35
CA ILE A 166 -8.67 -13.33 10.05
C ILE A 166 -9.36 -14.60 10.58
N SER A 167 -9.30 -15.68 9.82
CA SER A 167 -10.02 -16.93 10.14
C SER A 167 -9.35 -17.77 11.23
N LYS A 168 -8.15 -17.39 11.69
CA LYS A 168 -7.34 -18.14 12.67
C LYS A 168 -7.30 -17.50 14.06
N GLY A 169 -7.96 -16.39 14.25
CA GLY A 169 -8.13 -15.68 15.53
C GLY A 169 -9.54 -15.85 16.06
#